data_d3a739865f67375f50b207a59589e991
#
_entry.id   d3a739865f67375f50b207a59589e991
#
_cell.length_a   1.000
_cell.length_b   1.000
_cell.length_c   1.000
_cell.angle_alpha   90.00
_cell.angle_beta   90.00
_cell.angle_gamma   90.00
#
_symmetry.space_group_name_H-M   'P 1'
#
loop_
_entity.id
_entity.type
_entity.pdbx_description
1 polymer ?
#
loop_
_entity_poly.entity_id
_entity_poly.type
_entity_poly.pdbx_seq_one_letter_code
_entity_poly.pdbx_strand_id
1 'polypeptide(L)'
;LTGDHMTGIEAVSSGMANRSFPKENLDAAVLDIAERIAKIPNDLLALNKRAAHRAMEAAGIRNGIRATADIQALGFHQDSSKDYMNKLGDRDLKESLSERDRKFGDYREED
;
A
#
# COMPACT_ATOMS: atom_id res chain seq x y z
N LEU A 1 2.75 -11.75 3.54
CA LEU A 1 2.88 -13.17 3.26
C LEU A 1 1.72 -13.99 3.81
N THR A 2 1.08 -13.54 4.87
CA THR A 2 -0.06 -14.24 5.51
C THR A 2 -1.36 -14.04 4.73
N GLY A 3 -1.52 -12.94 4.01
CA GLY A 3 -2.74 -12.55 3.32
C GLY A 3 -3.69 -11.72 4.18
N ASP A 4 -3.31 -11.43 5.43
CA ASP A 4 -4.15 -10.70 6.37
C ASP A 4 -4.35 -9.24 5.98
N HIS A 5 -5.51 -8.70 6.31
CA HIS A 5 -5.81 -7.29 6.16
C HIS A 5 -5.17 -6.47 7.28
N MET A 6 -4.80 -5.24 6.97
CA MET A 6 -4.26 -4.28 7.93
C MET A 6 -5.24 -3.12 8.12
N THR A 7 -5.59 -2.81 9.35
CA THR A 7 -6.39 -1.64 9.68
C THR A 7 -5.57 -0.35 9.60
N GLY A 8 -6.22 0.81 9.51
CA GLY A 8 -5.53 2.09 9.54
C GLY A 8 -4.73 2.33 10.83
N ILE A 9 -5.23 1.84 11.98
CA ILE A 9 -4.54 1.94 13.27
C ILE A 9 -3.26 1.09 13.27
N GLU A 10 -3.33 -0.14 12.78
CA GLU A 10 -2.16 -1.02 12.65
C GLU A 10 -1.14 -0.47 11.65
N ALA A 11 -1.59 0.14 10.56
CA ALA A 11 -0.71 0.81 9.60
C ALA A 11 0.06 1.98 10.25
N VAL A 12 -0.57 2.74 11.16
CA VAL A 12 0.10 3.79 11.93
C VAL A 12 1.10 3.18 12.92
N SER A 13 0.72 2.15 13.65
CA SER A 13 1.59 1.52 14.66
C SER A 13 2.83 0.86 14.03
N SER A 14 2.69 0.34 12.80
CA SER A 14 3.81 -0.26 12.04
C SER A 14 4.66 0.77 11.27
N GLY A 15 4.29 2.05 11.28
CA GLY A 15 4.98 3.10 10.54
C GLY A 15 4.66 3.13 9.02
N MET A 16 3.69 2.36 8.56
CA MET A 16 3.26 2.33 7.17
C MET A 16 2.42 3.57 6.80
N ALA A 17 1.64 4.08 7.76
CA ALA A 17 0.88 5.31 7.62
C ALA A 17 1.25 6.31 8.72
N ASN A 18 1.14 7.60 8.43
CA ASN A 18 1.43 8.65 9.41
C ASN A 18 0.30 8.83 10.42
N ARG A 19 -0.95 8.71 9.97
CA ARG A 19 -2.17 8.89 10.77
C ARG A 19 -3.30 8.06 10.18
N SER A 20 -4.29 7.75 11.03
CA SER A 20 -5.54 7.10 10.64
C SER A 20 -6.71 7.93 11.18
N PHE A 21 -7.74 8.10 10.37
CA PHE A 21 -8.94 8.88 10.70
C PHE A 21 -10.19 8.07 10.36
N PRO A 22 -11.31 8.26 11.05
CA PRO A 22 -12.61 7.80 10.59
C PRO A 22 -12.90 8.34 9.19
N LYS A 23 -13.61 7.55 8.37
CA LYS A 23 -13.88 7.88 6.95
C LYS A 23 -14.53 9.26 6.78
N GLU A 24 -15.47 9.59 7.64
CA GLU A 24 -16.20 10.87 7.65
C GLU A 24 -15.33 12.09 7.96
N ASN A 25 -14.19 11.90 8.61
CA ASN A 25 -13.26 12.97 8.99
C ASN A 25 -12.01 13.02 8.11
N LEU A 26 -11.81 12.03 7.24
CA LEU A 26 -10.56 11.84 6.49
C LEU A 26 -10.23 13.06 5.63
N ASP A 27 -11.16 13.52 4.80
CA ASP A 27 -10.91 14.60 3.84
C ASP A 27 -10.59 15.93 4.56
N ALA A 28 -11.33 16.26 5.61
CA ALA A 28 -11.09 17.46 6.41
C ALA A 28 -9.72 17.42 7.11
N ALA A 29 -9.36 16.27 7.70
CA ALA A 29 -8.08 16.09 8.38
C ALA A 29 -6.89 16.14 7.41
N VAL A 30 -7.03 15.56 6.22
CA VAL A 30 -5.99 15.63 5.18
C VAL A 30 -5.81 17.04 4.68
N LEU A 31 -6.90 17.79 4.46
CA LEU A 31 -6.85 19.18 4.02
C LEU A 31 -6.16 20.08 5.08
N ASP A 32 -6.48 19.94 6.36
CA ASP A 32 -5.82 20.68 7.44
C ASP A 32 -4.32 20.44 7.46
N ILE A 33 -3.88 19.19 7.30
CA ILE A 33 -2.45 18.85 7.21
C ILE A 33 -1.81 19.50 5.98
N ALA A 34 -2.48 19.46 4.82
CA ALA A 34 -1.99 20.05 3.60
C ALA A 34 -1.85 21.57 3.71
N GLU A 35 -2.83 22.24 4.33
CA GLU A 35 -2.77 23.70 4.60
C GLU A 35 -1.63 24.06 5.55
N ARG A 36 -1.33 23.22 6.54
CA ARG A 36 -0.17 23.42 7.41
C ARG A 36 1.16 23.33 6.63
N ILE A 37 1.25 22.35 5.74
CA ILE A 37 2.43 22.18 4.86
C ILE A 37 2.57 23.37 3.92
N ALA A 38 1.47 23.89 3.38
CA ALA A 38 1.45 25.02 2.48
C ALA A 38 1.95 26.35 3.11
N LYS A 39 2.04 26.43 4.44
CA LYS A 39 2.63 27.58 5.16
C LYS A 39 4.16 27.58 5.11
N ILE A 40 4.78 26.48 4.71
CA ILE A 40 6.24 26.39 4.58
C ILE A 40 6.65 27.08 3.26
N PRO A 41 7.66 27.96 3.24
CA PRO A 41 8.17 28.54 2.00
C PRO A 41 8.54 27.45 0.98
N ASN A 42 8.12 27.61 -0.27
CA ASN A 42 8.23 26.60 -1.32
C ASN A 42 9.67 26.15 -1.59
N ASP A 43 10.63 27.09 -1.54
CA ASP A 43 12.05 26.80 -1.72
C ASP A 43 12.60 25.88 -0.62
N LEU A 44 12.25 26.14 0.65
CA LEU A 44 12.63 25.29 1.79
C LEU A 44 11.94 23.93 1.73
N LEU A 45 10.65 23.92 1.40
CA LEU A 45 9.90 22.66 1.24
C LEU A 45 10.51 21.78 0.15
N ALA A 46 10.88 22.38 -0.98
CA ALA A 46 11.55 21.68 -2.08
C ALA A 46 12.90 21.07 -1.67
N LEU A 47 13.70 21.82 -0.90
CA LEU A 47 14.99 21.34 -0.40
C LEU A 47 14.81 20.19 0.61
N ASN A 48 13.89 20.33 1.55
CA ASN A 48 13.58 19.26 2.53
C ASN A 48 13.11 17.99 1.85
N LYS A 49 12.21 18.12 0.86
CA LYS A 49 11.74 16.97 0.08
C LYS A 49 12.87 16.30 -0.70
N ARG A 50 13.77 17.10 -1.29
CA ARG A 50 14.97 16.58 -1.99
C ARG A 50 15.90 15.84 -1.04
N ALA A 51 16.13 16.35 0.17
CA ALA A 51 16.96 15.69 1.18
C ALA A 51 16.36 14.33 1.59
N ALA A 52 15.03 14.28 1.85
CA ALA A 52 14.34 13.04 2.15
C ALA A 52 14.45 12.01 1.00
N HIS A 53 14.23 12.43 -0.24
CA HIS A 53 14.37 11.55 -1.41
C HIS A 53 15.80 11.00 -1.55
N ARG A 54 16.84 11.82 -1.31
CA ARG A 54 18.22 11.34 -1.36
C ARG A 54 18.52 10.29 -0.28
N ALA A 55 17.98 10.49 0.94
CA ALA A 55 18.11 9.48 1.99
C ALA A 55 17.42 8.16 1.60
N MET A 56 16.24 8.22 1.01
CA MET A 56 15.53 7.05 0.51
C MET A 56 16.29 6.36 -0.64
N GLU A 57 16.90 7.12 -1.56
CA GLU A 57 17.73 6.57 -2.64
C GLU A 57 18.98 5.87 -2.08
N ALA A 58 19.65 6.48 -1.09
CA ALA A 58 20.79 5.88 -0.42
C ALA A 58 20.43 4.60 0.34
N ALA A 59 19.20 4.51 0.87
CA ALA A 59 18.64 3.30 1.47
C ALA A 59 18.25 2.22 0.44
N GLY A 60 18.41 2.47 -0.87
CA GLY A 60 18.19 1.49 -1.92
C GLY A 60 16.73 1.34 -2.38
N ILE A 61 15.83 2.25 -2.02
CA ILE A 61 14.39 2.16 -2.37
C ILE A 61 14.17 1.98 -3.88
N ARG A 62 14.85 2.77 -4.71
CA ARG A 62 14.72 2.67 -6.17
C ARG A 62 15.16 1.31 -6.71
N ASN A 63 16.24 0.76 -6.18
CA ASN A 63 16.72 -0.57 -6.55
C ASN A 63 15.76 -1.67 -6.09
N GLY A 64 15.19 -1.52 -4.89
CA GLY A 64 14.16 -2.43 -4.37
C GLY A 64 12.91 -2.44 -5.25
N ILE A 65 12.40 -1.29 -5.67
CA ILE A 65 11.25 -1.18 -6.58
C ILE A 65 11.52 -1.86 -7.92
N ARG A 66 12.70 -1.66 -8.53
CA ARG A 66 13.08 -2.30 -9.79
C ARG A 66 13.17 -3.81 -9.64
N ALA A 67 13.89 -4.29 -8.63
CA ALA A 67 14.01 -5.71 -8.37
C ALA A 67 12.64 -6.38 -8.12
N THR A 68 11.75 -5.69 -7.40
CA THR A 68 10.37 -6.18 -7.19
C THR A 68 9.59 -6.25 -8.49
N ALA A 69 9.73 -5.28 -9.40
CA ALA A 69 9.07 -5.30 -10.70
C ALA A 69 9.55 -6.49 -11.55
N ASP A 70 10.85 -6.80 -11.55
CA ASP A 70 11.40 -7.95 -12.26
C ASP A 70 10.87 -9.28 -11.68
N ILE A 71 10.85 -9.41 -10.36
CA ILE A 71 10.29 -10.59 -9.67
C ILE A 71 8.79 -10.72 -9.94
N GLN A 72 8.04 -9.60 -9.94
CA GLN A 72 6.63 -9.60 -10.24
C GLN A 72 6.35 -10.05 -11.69
N ALA A 73 7.18 -9.63 -12.64
CA ALA A 73 7.08 -10.09 -14.02
C ALA A 73 7.26 -11.62 -14.12
N LEU A 74 8.21 -12.20 -13.39
CA LEU A 74 8.37 -13.66 -13.30
C LEU A 74 7.14 -14.33 -12.64
N GLY A 75 6.52 -13.67 -11.68
CA GLY A 75 5.29 -14.13 -11.01
C GLY A 75 4.14 -14.36 -11.99
N PHE A 76 3.96 -13.50 -13.00
CA PHE A 76 2.92 -13.67 -14.02
C PHE A 76 3.12 -14.90 -14.92
N HIS A 77 4.32 -15.43 -15.00
CA HIS A 77 4.61 -16.64 -15.78
C HIS A 77 4.39 -17.94 -15.00
N GLN A 78 4.12 -17.85 -13.69
CA GLN A 78 3.81 -19.03 -12.88
C GLN A 78 2.44 -19.59 -13.24
N ASP A 79 2.29 -20.92 -13.17
CA ASP A 79 1.04 -21.58 -13.52
C ASP A 79 -0.13 -21.17 -12.61
N SER A 80 0.13 -20.99 -11.31
CA SER A 80 -0.88 -20.47 -10.37
C SER A 80 -1.41 -19.09 -10.72
N SER A 81 -0.57 -18.21 -11.30
CA SER A 81 -1.00 -16.90 -11.77
C SER A 81 -1.83 -16.98 -13.05
N LYS A 82 -1.44 -17.85 -13.97
CA LYS A 82 -2.20 -18.12 -15.22
C LYS A 82 -3.58 -18.69 -14.89
N ASP A 83 -3.65 -19.68 -13.99
CA ASP A 83 -4.90 -20.30 -13.55
C ASP A 83 -5.83 -19.27 -12.91
N TYR A 84 -5.27 -18.37 -12.08
CA TYR A 84 -6.04 -17.30 -11.47
C TYR A 84 -6.57 -16.31 -12.52
N MET A 85 -5.75 -15.88 -13.47
CA MET A 85 -6.15 -14.96 -14.53
C MET A 85 -7.21 -15.57 -15.45
N ASN A 86 -7.12 -16.86 -15.77
CA ASN A 86 -8.13 -17.57 -16.56
C ASN A 86 -9.50 -17.60 -15.83
N LYS A 87 -9.48 -17.83 -14.51
CA LYS A 87 -10.70 -17.80 -13.69
C LYS A 87 -11.32 -16.41 -13.59
N LEU A 88 -10.49 -15.34 -13.59
CA LEU A 88 -10.94 -13.95 -13.58
C LEU A 88 -11.69 -13.56 -14.85
N GLY A 89 -11.33 -14.11 -16.01
CA GLY A 89 -11.97 -13.80 -17.30
C GLY A 89 -13.45 -14.21 -17.38
N ASP A 90 -13.86 -15.18 -16.56
CA ASP A 90 -15.21 -15.76 -16.57
C ASP A 90 -16.09 -15.35 -15.37
N ARG A 91 -15.54 -14.59 -14.39
CA ARG A 91 -16.22 -14.28 -13.12
C ARG A 91 -16.10 -12.81 -12.73
N ASP A 92 -16.99 -12.36 -11.83
CA ASP A 92 -16.86 -11.07 -11.18
C ASP A 92 -15.57 -11.01 -10.32
N LEU A 93 -14.87 -9.87 -10.40
CA LEU A 93 -13.61 -9.64 -9.68
C LEU A 93 -13.77 -9.84 -8.17
N LYS A 94 -14.87 -9.35 -7.59
CA LYS A 94 -15.15 -9.45 -6.16
C LYS A 94 -15.31 -10.90 -5.71
N GLU A 95 -16.01 -11.71 -6.51
CA GLU A 95 -16.20 -13.15 -6.23
C GLU A 95 -14.86 -13.90 -6.30
N SER A 96 -14.04 -13.60 -7.32
CA SER A 96 -12.72 -14.22 -7.50
C SER A 96 -11.75 -13.89 -6.37
N LEU A 97 -11.77 -12.65 -5.89
CA LEU A 97 -10.98 -12.23 -4.73
C LEU A 97 -11.45 -12.92 -3.45
N SER A 98 -12.77 -12.97 -3.21
CA SER A 98 -13.34 -13.65 -2.05
C SER A 98 -13.02 -15.14 -2.03
N GLU A 99 -13.09 -15.83 -3.18
CA GLU A 99 -12.73 -17.26 -3.29
C GLU A 99 -11.23 -17.47 -3.00
N ARG A 100 -10.37 -16.60 -3.53
CA ARG A 100 -8.92 -16.66 -3.28
C ARG A 100 -8.61 -16.53 -1.79
N ASP A 101 -9.26 -15.57 -1.11
CA ASP A 101 -8.94 -15.19 0.27
C ASP A 101 -9.61 -16.11 1.30
N ARG A 102 -10.70 -16.82 0.92
CA ARG A 102 -11.46 -17.73 1.81
C ARG A 102 -10.58 -18.75 2.54
N LYS A 103 -9.54 -19.26 1.90
CA LYS A 103 -8.63 -20.26 2.49
C LYS A 103 -7.76 -19.73 3.63
N PHE A 104 -7.63 -18.40 3.76
CA PHE A 104 -6.84 -17.77 4.81
C PHE A 104 -7.68 -17.48 6.06
N GLY A 105 -9.02 -17.42 5.92
CA GLY A 105 -9.91 -17.01 7.00
C GLY A 105 -9.73 -15.53 7.39
N ASP A 106 -10.41 -15.13 8.44
CA ASP A 106 -10.12 -13.85 9.14
C ASP A 106 -9.83 -14.19 10.60
N TYR A 107 -8.59 -14.21 10.99
CA TYR A 107 -8.16 -14.54 12.36
C TYR A 107 -8.64 -13.53 13.42
N ARG A 108 -9.26 -12.42 13.00
CA ARG A 108 -9.79 -11.38 13.89
C ARG A 108 -11.24 -11.63 14.30
N GLU A 109 -11.94 -12.59 13.67
CA GLU A 109 -13.32 -12.94 14.03
C GLU A 109 -13.41 -13.85 15.27
N GLU A 110 -12.27 -14.31 15.80
CA GLU A 110 -12.19 -15.22 16.96
C GLU A 110 -11.93 -14.54 18.31
N ASP A 111 -11.81 -13.19 18.36
CA ASP A 111 -11.69 -12.40 19.56
C ASP A 111 -13.00 -11.61 19.82
#